data_2ada1c152a177fdd0300a6fa916c533a
#
_entry.id   2ada1c152a177fdd0300a6fa916c533a
#
_cell.length_a   1.000
_cell.length_b   1.000
_cell.length_c   1.000
_cell.angle_alpha   90.00
_cell.angle_beta   90.00
_cell.angle_gamma   90.00
#
_symmetry.space_group_name_H-M   'P 1'
#
loop_
_entity.id
_entity.type
_entity.pdbx_description
1 polymer ?
#
loop_
_entity_poly.entity_id
_entity_poly.type
_entity_poly.pdbx_seq_one_letter_code
_entity_poly.pdbx_strand_id
1 'polypeptide(L)'
;AYGWETEAATDKARKHVAELVNADPKEIIFTSGATESNNMILKGVANFYRAKKNHIITTQTEHKCVLDSCRNLQEQGFEVTYLPVQSNGKIDLDMLRKELRPTTSLVSIMSVNNEIGVIQPIKEIGEILKTEGLELSKQLGKGMPKPFFHTDAAQAVGKIPIDVNEAGIDLMSLSGHKLYGPKGIGAAFVRRRPRVRLDALISGGGQERGLRSGTLATPLVVGFGEAARLAKKEMAVRIYCLLYTSPSPRD
;
A
#
# COMPACT_ATOMS: atom_id res chain seq x y z
N ALA A 1 9.25 -31.02 13.92
CA ALA A 1 7.99 -31.27 13.22
C ALA A 1 7.09 -30.01 13.25
N TYR A 2 6.64 -29.54 14.40
CA TYR A 2 5.69 -28.40 14.49
C TYR A 2 6.21 -27.09 13.83
N GLY A 3 7.50 -26.79 13.88
CA GLY A 3 8.08 -25.60 13.26
C GLY A 3 7.96 -25.61 11.74
N TRP A 4 8.19 -26.74 11.11
CA TRP A 4 8.09 -26.86 9.65
C TRP A 4 6.66 -26.80 9.13
N GLU A 5 5.71 -27.38 9.85
CA GLU A 5 4.28 -27.28 9.51
C GLU A 5 3.79 -25.84 9.60
N THR A 6 4.24 -25.12 10.63
CA THR A 6 3.92 -23.71 10.84
C THR A 6 4.51 -22.82 9.73
N GLU A 7 5.76 -23.08 9.35
CA GLU A 7 6.45 -22.39 8.25
C GLU A 7 5.73 -22.63 6.92
N ALA A 8 5.45 -23.89 6.59
CA ALA A 8 4.72 -24.24 5.36
C ALA A 8 3.31 -23.59 5.30
N ALA A 9 2.59 -23.54 6.42
CA ALA A 9 1.29 -22.90 6.50
C ALA A 9 1.39 -21.37 6.29
N THR A 10 2.42 -20.73 6.86
CA THR A 10 2.71 -19.30 6.69
C THR A 10 3.07 -18.98 5.25
N ASP A 11 3.92 -19.78 4.61
CA ASP A 11 4.33 -19.59 3.22
C ASP A 11 3.17 -19.77 2.25
N LYS A 12 2.30 -20.74 2.50
CA LYS A 12 1.05 -20.92 1.74
C LYS A 12 0.14 -19.70 1.85
N ALA A 13 -0.03 -19.19 3.06
CA ALA A 13 -0.83 -17.98 3.29
C ALA A 13 -0.24 -16.76 2.56
N ARG A 14 1.09 -16.58 2.63
CA ARG A 14 1.82 -15.52 1.91
C ARG A 14 1.61 -15.60 0.41
N LYS A 15 1.64 -16.80 -0.16
CA LYS A 15 1.35 -17.04 -1.57
C LYS A 15 -0.07 -16.60 -1.94
N HIS A 16 -1.08 -16.96 -1.16
CA HIS A 16 -2.46 -16.55 -1.42
C HIS A 16 -2.65 -15.03 -1.38
N VAL A 17 -2.02 -14.34 -0.42
CA VAL A 17 -2.06 -12.87 -0.35
C VAL A 17 -1.37 -12.24 -1.56
N ALA A 18 -0.21 -12.75 -1.96
CA ALA A 18 0.51 -12.27 -3.14
C ALA A 18 -0.27 -12.47 -4.42
N GLU A 19 -0.85 -13.65 -4.62
CA GLU A 19 -1.66 -13.97 -5.79
C GLU A 19 -2.90 -13.08 -5.94
N LEU A 20 -3.45 -12.57 -4.84
CA LEU A 20 -4.62 -11.68 -4.87
C LEU A 20 -4.32 -10.34 -5.55
N VAL A 21 -3.07 -9.88 -5.50
CA VAL A 21 -2.64 -8.58 -6.03
C VAL A 21 -1.59 -8.70 -7.15
N ASN A 22 -1.38 -9.92 -7.65
CA ASN A 22 -0.39 -10.27 -8.68
C ASN A 22 1.06 -9.89 -8.31
N ALA A 23 1.44 -10.16 -7.05
CA ALA A 23 2.77 -9.93 -6.50
C ALA A 23 3.58 -11.24 -6.36
N ASP A 24 4.91 -11.14 -6.21
CA ASP A 24 5.74 -12.24 -5.73
C ASP A 24 5.51 -12.45 -4.22
N PRO A 25 5.37 -13.68 -3.72
CA PRO A 25 5.25 -13.94 -2.28
C PRO A 25 6.36 -13.29 -1.44
N LYS A 26 7.56 -13.17 -1.99
CA LYS A 26 8.69 -12.50 -1.34
C LYS A 26 8.52 -10.98 -1.21
N GLU A 27 7.50 -10.38 -1.81
CA GLU A 27 7.16 -8.95 -1.71
C GLU A 27 6.12 -8.67 -0.63
N ILE A 28 5.56 -9.72 -0.02
CA ILE A 28 4.58 -9.61 1.06
C ILE A 28 5.28 -9.66 2.42
N ILE A 29 4.99 -8.68 3.27
CA ILE A 29 5.45 -8.54 4.67
C ILE A 29 4.21 -8.56 5.55
N PHE A 30 4.10 -9.51 6.47
CA PHE A 30 2.99 -9.53 7.40
C PHE A 30 3.16 -8.48 8.51
N THR A 31 2.06 -7.83 8.85
CA THR A 31 1.96 -6.78 9.87
C THR A 31 0.72 -7.03 10.74
N SER A 32 0.48 -6.20 11.75
CA SER A 32 -0.73 -6.29 12.58
C SER A 32 -1.98 -5.69 11.92
N GLY A 33 -1.85 -5.04 10.76
CA GLY A 33 -2.94 -4.39 10.03
C GLY A 33 -2.47 -3.26 9.14
N ALA A 34 -3.40 -2.63 8.41
CA ALA A 34 -3.07 -1.54 7.50
C ALA A 34 -2.45 -0.33 8.20
N THR A 35 -2.83 -0.03 9.44
CA THR A 35 -2.21 1.07 10.20
C THR A 35 -0.72 0.85 10.41
N GLU A 36 -0.28 -0.35 10.79
CA GLU A 36 1.14 -0.68 10.90
C GLU A 36 1.81 -0.64 9.53
N SER A 37 1.18 -1.20 8.50
CA SER A 37 1.72 -1.19 7.12
C SER A 37 1.92 0.22 6.60
N ASN A 38 0.94 1.12 6.77
CA ASN A 38 1.05 2.53 6.39
C ASN A 38 2.19 3.24 7.12
N ASN A 39 2.30 3.07 8.45
CA ASN A 39 3.40 3.65 9.23
C ASN A 39 4.76 3.12 8.77
N MET A 40 4.87 1.80 8.56
CA MET A 40 6.11 1.16 8.12
C MET A 40 6.55 1.70 6.76
N ILE A 41 5.63 1.83 5.82
CA ILE A 41 5.92 2.29 4.47
C ILE A 41 6.27 3.78 4.47
N LEU A 42 5.40 4.63 5.02
CA LEU A 42 5.59 6.09 5.01
C LEU A 42 6.87 6.49 5.72
N LYS A 43 7.03 6.05 6.97
CA LYS A 43 8.20 6.37 7.79
C LYS A 43 9.47 5.69 7.28
N GLY A 44 9.37 4.42 6.87
CA GLY A 44 10.52 3.66 6.40
C GLY A 44 11.11 4.22 5.12
N VAL A 45 10.29 4.54 4.11
CA VAL A 45 10.74 5.15 2.85
C VAL A 45 11.27 6.56 3.10
N ALA A 46 10.53 7.39 3.84
CA ALA A 46 10.94 8.76 4.15
C ALA A 46 12.33 8.78 4.80
N ASN A 47 12.53 8.00 5.86
CA ASN A 47 13.80 7.98 6.60
C ASN A 47 14.96 7.45 5.73
N PHE A 48 14.74 6.36 4.98
CA PHE A 48 15.79 5.78 4.14
C PHE A 48 16.30 6.76 3.07
N TYR A 49 15.41 7.55 2.46
CA TYR A 49 15.77 8.48 1.38
C TYR A 49 16.01 9.92 1.84
N ARG A 50 15.89 10.21 3.14
CA ARG A 50 15.95 11.53 3.76
C ARG A 50 17.06 12.44 3.26
N ALA A 51 18.26 11.90 3.07
CA ALA A 51 19.43 12.68 2.69
C ALA A 51 19.30 13.37 1.32
N LYS A 52 18.44 12.85 0.43
CA LYS A 52 18.30 13.34 -0.95
C LYS A 52 16.86 13.66 -1.35
N LYS A 53 15.89 13.03 -0.68
CA LYS A 53 14.47 13.13 -1.00
C LYS A 53 13.67 13.26 0.29
N ASN A 54 13.25 14.47 0.60
CA ASN A 54 12.53 14.81 1.82
C ASN A 54 11.08 15.22 1.60
N HIS A 55 10.55 15.09 0.38
CA HIS A 55 9.19 15.50 0.02
C HIS A 55 8.28 14.28 -0.19
N ILE A 56 7.06 14.38 0.34
CA ILE A 56 5.99 13.38 0.26
C ILE A 56 4.72 14.04 -0.28
N ILE A 57 4.01 13.37 -1.17
CA ILE A 57 2.71 13.80 -1.65
C ILE A 57 1.64 12.80 -1.15
N THR A 58 0.56 13.30 -0.61
CA THR A 58 -0.61 12.51 -0.20
C THR A 58 -1.90 13.30 -0.48
N THR A 59 -3.08 12.75 -0.14
CA THR A 59 -4.35 13.47 -0.30
C THR A 59 -4.91 13.93 1.03
N GLN A 60 -5.80 14.92 1.00
CA GLN A 60 -6.51 15.38 2.20
C GLN A 60 -7.52 14.37 2.73
N THR A 61 -7.93 13.41 1.89
CA THR A 61 -8.99 12.43 2.16
C THR A 61 -8.45 11.03 2.53
N GLU A 62 -7.16 10.93 2.82
CA GLU A 62 -6.55 9.69 3.30
C GLU A 62 -7.11 9.23 4.64
N HIS A 63 -6.98 7.94 4.93
CA HIS A 63 -7.26 7.42 6.27
C HIS A 63 -6.39 8.14 7.32
N LYS A 64 -6.95 8.36 8.50
CA LYS A 64 -6.27 9.09 9.61
C LYS A 64 -4.85 8.59 9.88
N CYS A 65 -4.58 7.28 9.80
CA CYS A 65 -3.24 6.74 10.04
C CYS A 65 -2.19 7.21 9.02
N VAL A 66 -2.58 7.51 7.78
CA VAL A 66 -1.70 8.11 6.76
C VAL A 66 -1.48 9.58 7.07
N LEU A 67 -2.55 10.34 7.34
CA LEU A 67 -2.45 11.76 7.67
C LEU A 67 -1.61 12.01 8.93
N ASP A 68 -1.83 11.24 9.99
CA ASP A 68 -1.07 11.39 11.23
C ASP A 68 0.40 10.96 11.07
N SER A 69 0.67 9.93 10.24
CA SER A 69 2.06 9.56 9.90
C SER A 69 2.76 10.66 9.11
N CYS A 70 2.06 11.31 8.18
CA CYS A 70 2.59 12.45 7.42
C CYS A 70 2.85 13.66 8.33
N ARG A 71 1.93 13.98 9.26
CA ARG A 71 2.15 15.07 10.27
C ARG A 71 3.38 14.78 11.13
N ASN A 72 3.50 13.54 11.61
CA ASN A 72 4.68 13.13 12.38
C ASN A 72 5.98 13.28 11.58
N LEU A 73 5.97 13.01 10.29
CA LEU A 73 7.12 13.24 9.41
C LEU A 73 7.40 14.73 9.21
N GLN A 74 6.37 15.59 9.10
CA GLN A 74 6.55 17.04 9.05
C GLN A 74 7.24 17.58 10.31
N GLU A 75 6.87 17.11 11.50
CA GLU A 75 7.54 17.44 12.76
C GLU A 75 9.03 17.05 12.77
N GLN A 76 9.39 16.04 11.96
CA GLN A 76 10.78 15.61 11.77
C GLN A 76 11.51 16.33 10.63
N GLY A 77 10.89 17.35 10.01
CA GLY A 77 11.48 18.19 8.98
C GLY A 77 11.28 17.70 7.54
N PHE A 78 10.35 16.77 7.30
CA PHE A 78 9.94 16.43 5.95
C PHE A 78 8.91 17.44 5.41
N GLU A 79 8.92 17.64 4.10
CA GLU A 79 7.91 18.42 3.40
C GLU A 79 6.76 17.49 2.96
N VAL A 80 5.52 17.89 3.22
CA VAL A 80 4.34 17.11 2.82
C VAL A 80 3.36 17.99 2.07
N THR A 81 3.03 17.58 0.85
CA THR A 81 1.92 18.18 0.07
C THR A 81 0.67 17.33 0.24
N TYR A 82 -0.43 17.95 0.67
CA TYR A 82 -1.75 17.33 0.79
C TYR A 82 -2.62 17.80 -0.37
N LEU A 83 -2.76 16.97 -1.40
CA LEU A 83 -3.59 17.29 -2.56
C LEU A 83 -5.07 17.35 -2.17
N PRO A 84 -5.79 18.40 -2.55
CA PRO A 84 -7.23 18.42 -2.45
C PRO A 84 -7.85 17.45 -3.47
N VAL A 85 -9.08 17.06 -3.22
CA VAL A 85 -9.88 16.30 -4.18
C VAL A 85 -10.93 17.20 -4.85
N GLN A 86 -11.30 16.82 -6.05
CA GLN A 86 -12.39 17.49 -6.80
C GLN A 86 -13.75 17.18 -6.16
N SER A 87 -14.82 17.82 -6.63
CA SER A 87 -16.19 17.61 -6.14
C SER A 87 -16.68 16.16 -6.25
N ASN A 88 -16.11 15.38 -7.20
CA ASN A 88 -16.36 13.95 -7.35
C ASN A 88 -15.48 13.07 -6.42
N GLY A 89 -14.68 13.66 -5.55
CA GLY A 89 -13.77 12.97 -4.63
C GLY A 89 -12.48 12.44 -5.25
N LYS A 90 -12.25 12.60 -6.55
CA LYS A 90 -11.00 12.18 -7.21
C LYS A 90 -9.94 13.28 -7.12
N ILE A 91 -8.66 12.84 -7.13
CA ILE A 91 -7.55 13.79 -7.28
C ILE A 91 -7.54 14.39 -8.69
N ASP A 92 -6.98 15.60 -8.79
CA ASP A 92 -6.61 16.20 -10.06
C ASP A 92 -5.19 15.76 -10.44
N LEU A 93 -5.07 15.04 -11.57
CA LEU A 93 -3.77 14.53 -12.04
C LEU A 93 -2.82 15.65 -12.48
N ASP A 94 -3.34 16.77 -12.98
CA ASP A 94 -2.50 17.92 -13.35
C ASP A 94 -1.96 18.63 -12.11
N MET A 95 -2.73 18.64 -11.01
CA MET A 95 -2.23 19.12 -9.73
C MET A 95 -1.14 18.18 -9.18
N LEU A 96 -1.31 16.87 -9.30
CA LEU A 96 -0.25 15.91 -8.93
C LEU A 96 1.04 16.20 -9.71
N ARG A 97 0.97 16.42 -11.03
CA ARG A 97 2.13 16.76 -11.87
C ARG A 97 2.84 18.01 -11.39
N LYS A 98 2.08 19.07 -11.09
CA LYS A 98 2.63 20.36 -10.62
C LYS A 98 3.33 20.26 -9.27
N GLU A 99 2.87 19.40 -8.40
CA GLU A 99 3.42 19.21 -7.06
C GLU A 99 4.62 18.24 -7.01
N LEU A 100 4.85 17.46 -8.08
CA LEU A 100 6.02 16.61 -8.18
C LEU A 100 7.30 17.44 -8.19
N ARG A 101 8.28 17.03 -7.38
CA ARG A 101 9.59 17.66 -7.24
C ARG A 101 10.70 16.64 -7.42
N PRO A 102 11.91 17.04 -7.81
CA PRO A 102 13.07 16.14 -7.78
C PRO A 102 13.23 15.44 -6.42
N THR A 103 12.96 16.17 -5.33
CA THR A 103 13.06 15.69 -3.95
C THR A 103 11.85 14.84 -3.48
N THR A 104 10.84 14.60 -4.31
CA THR A 104 9.72 13.74 -3.95
C THR A 104 10.20 12.30 -3.81
N SER A 105 10.08 11.72 -2.62
CA SER A 105 10.42 10.32 -2.32
C SER A 105 9.23 9.39 -2.50
N LEU A 106 8.04 9.84 -2.09
CA LEU A 106 6.85 9.00 -1.99
C LEU A 106 5.60 9.79 -2.42
N VAL A 107 4.75 9.12 -3.18
CA VAL A 107 3.36 9.54 -3.44
C VAL A 107 2.46 8.47 -2.84
N SER A 108 1.65 8.85 -1.84
CA SER A 108 0.77 7.95 -1.09
C SER A 108 -0.68 8.36 -1.30
N ILE A 109 -1.41 7.57 -2.07
CA ILE A 109 -2.81 7.84 -2.43
C ILE A 109 -3.60 6.55 -2.30
N MET A 110 -4.66 6.56 -1.47
CA MET A 110 -5.49 5.38 -1.25
C MET A 110 -6.24 4.95 -2.52
N SER A 111 -6.41 3.65 -2.70
CA SER A 111 -7.09 3.12 -3.89
C SER A 111 -8.59 3.39 -3.87
N VAL A 112 -9.23 3.15 -2.73
CA VAL A 112 -10.67 3.35 -2.51
C VAL A 112 -10.87 4.05 -1.18
N ASN A 113 -11.61 5.15 -1.19
CA ASN A 113 -11.88 5.91 0.03
C ASN A 113 -12.81 5.13 0.98
N ASN A 114 -12.46 5.12 2.26
CA ASN A 114 -13.19 4.35 3.30
C ASN A 114 -14.53 4.98 3.71
N GLU A 115 -14.78 6.25 3.40
CA GLU A 115 -16.00 6.97 3.79
C GLU A 115 -16.97 7.14 2.61
N ILE A 116 -16.47 7.58 1.46
CA ILE A 116 -17.27 7.91 0.30
C ILE A 116 -17.15 6.92 -0.87
N GLY A 117 -16.31 5.89 -0.75
CA GLY A 117 -16.19 4.81 -1.74
C GLY A 117 -15.57 5.20 -3.08
N VAL A 118 -15.03 6.40 -3.20
CA VAL A 118 -14.41 6.87 -4.46
C VAL A 118 -13.18 6.03 -4.79
N ILE A 119 -13.11 5.58 -6.04
CA ILE A 119 -11.96 4.85 -6.61
C ILE A 119 -11.05 5.87 -7.27
N GLN A 120 -9.80 5.96 -6.82
CA GLN A 120 -8.80 6.86 -7.38
C GLN A 120 -8.16 6.30 -8.67
N PRO A 121 -7.66 7.15 -9.57
CA PRO A 121 -7.06 6.77 -10.85
C PRO A 121 -5.64 6.21 -10.66
N ILE A 122 -5.53 5.00 -10.07
CA ILE A 122 -4.29 4.41 -9.62
C ILE A 122 -3.31 4.10 -10.78
N LYS A 123 -3.82 3.63 -11.91
CA LYS A 123 -2.98 3.34 -13.10
C LYS A 123 -2.36 4.62 -13.66
N GLU A 124 -3.14 5.65 -13.80
CA GLU A 124 -2.71 6.95 -14.31
C GLU A 124 -1.67 7.60 -13.40
N ILE A 125 -1.85 7.48 -12.07
CA ILE A 125 -0.85 7.92 -11.09
C ILE A 125 0.47 7.15 -11.30
N GLY A 126 0.40 5.83 -11.40
CA GLY A 126 1.58 4.98 -11.65
C GLY A 126 2.34 5.38 -12.92
N GLU A 127 1.64 5.66 -14.02
CA GLU A 127 2.25 6.09 -15.27
C GLU A 127 2.91 7.48 -15.14
N ILE A 128 2.28 8.45 -14.49
CA ILE A 128 2.87 9.78 -14.23
C ILE A 128 4.19 9.63 -13.44
N LEU A 129 4.20 8.80 -12.41
CA LEU A 129 5.43 8.62 -11.61
C LEU A 129 6.51 7.88 -12.36
N LYS A 130 6.15 6.94 -13.24
CA LYS A 130 7.08 6.16 -14.06
C LYS A 130 7.74 7.01 -15.16
N THR A 131 7.05 8.01 -15.67
CA THR A 131 7.52 8.90 -16.73
C THR A 131 8.05 10.20 -16.14
N GLU A 132 7.17 11.12 -15.79
CA GLU A 132 7.51 12.46 -15.33
C GLU A 132 8.26 12.47 -13.99
N GLY A 133 7.84 11.63 -13.03
CA GLY A 133 8.51 11.47 -11.75
C GLY A 133 9.95 10.96 -11.89
N LEU A 134 10.21 10.06 -12.86
CA LEU A 134 11.55 9.57 -13.14
C LEU A 134 12.43 10.67 -13.75
N GLU A 135 11.91 11.44 -14.69
CA GLU A 135 12.67 12.55 -15.31
C GLU A 135 13.07 13.61 -14.28
N LEU A 136 12.15 13.99 -13.39
CA LEU A 136 12.46 14.91 -12.29
C LEU A 136 13.54 14.35 -11.36
N SER A 137 13.49 13.07 -11.04
CA SER A 137 14.48 12.43 -10.15
C SER A 137 15.89 12.41 -10.72
N LYS A 138 16.06 12.38 -12.05
CA LYS A 138 17.37 12.44 -12.71
C LYS A 138 18.12 13.73 -12.41
N GLN A 139 17.41 14.81 -12.06
CA GLN A 139 18.04 16.10 -11.67
C GLN A 139 18.87 15.99 -10.38
N LEU A 140 18.58 15.02 -9.52
CA LEU A 140 19.36 14.74 -8.29
C LEU A 140 20.59 13.86 -8.52
N GLY A 141 20.81 13.43 -9.77
CA GLY A 141 21.94 12.60 -10.17
C GLY A 141 21.55 11.24 -10.76
N LYS A 142 22.52 10.63 -11.43
CA LYS A 142 22.34 9.34 -12.10
C LYS A 142 21.98 8.23 -11.08
N GLY A 143 20.95 7.46 -11.40
CA GLY A 143 20.53 6.32 -10.57
C GLY A 143 19.59 6.67 -9.42
N MET A 144 19.12 7.91 -9.31
CA MET A 144 18.07 8.27 -8.37
C MET A 144 16.75 7.59 -8.77
N PRO A 145 16.07 6.90 -7.83
CA PRO A 145 14.78 6.30 -8.14
C PRO A 145 13.72 7.37 -8.39
N LYS A 146 12.71 7.04 -9.22
CA LYS A 146 11.49 7.83 -9.29
C LYS A 146 10.85 7.95 -7.92
N PRO A 147 9.88 8.87 -7.69
CA PRO A 147 9.03 8.80 -6.50
C PRO A 147 8.36 7.42 -6.42
N PHE A 148 8.39 6.79 -5.25
CA PHE A 148 7.71 5.52 -5.07
C PHE A 148 6.21 5.74 -4.95
N PHE A 149 5.45 4.83 -5.53
CA PHE A 149 3.98 4.84 -5.46
C PHE A 149 3.51 3.90 -4.36
N HIS A 150 2.93 4.47 -3.31
CA HIS A 150 2.22 3.75 -2.26
C HIS A 150 0.71 3.95 -2.38
N THR A 151 -0.04 2.89 -2.16
CA THR A 151 -1.49 2.96 -2.02
C THR A 151 -1.98 2.22 -0.77
N ASP A 152 -2.78 2.89 0.05
CA ASP A 152 -3.61 2.19 1.04
C ASP A 152 -4.75 1.49 0.30
N ALA A 153 -4.67 0.16 0.24
CA ALA A 153 -5.63 -0.67 -0.47
C ALA A 153 -6.56 -1.44 0.49
N ALA A 154 -6.64 -1.05 1.76
CA ALA A 154 -7.45 -1.74 2.77
C ALA A 154 -8.92 -1.86 2.34
N GLN A 155 -9.48 -0.87 1.66
CA GLN A 155 -10.86 -0.91 1.17
C GLN A 155 -11.01 -1.52 -0.24
N ALA A 156 -9.91 -1.68 -0.98
CA ALA A 156 -9.92 -2.12 -2.38
C ALA A 156 -9.63 -3.62 -2.54
N VAL A 157 -8.65 -4.14 -1.81
CA VAL A 157 -8.18 -5.53 -1.95
C VAL A 157 -9.31 -6.51 -1.67
N GLY A 158 -9.51 -7.44 -2.60
CA GLY A 158 -10.57 -8.46 -2.54
C GLY A 158 -11.98 -7.97 -2.86
N LYS A 159 -12.14 -6.67 -3.15
CA LYS A 159 -13.41 -6.07 -3.59
C LYS A 159 -13.37 -5.63 -5.04
N ILE A 160 -12.23 -5.10 -5.49
CA ILE A 160 -11.96 -4.79 -6.89
C ILE A 160 -10.64 -5.43 -7.32
N PRO A 161 -10.46 -5.74 -8.62
CA PRO A 161 -9.18 -6.26 -9.11
C PRO A 161 -8.07 -5.25 -8.94
N ILE A 162 -6.93 -5.69 -8.38
CA ILE A 162 -5.71 -4.90 -8.29
C ILE A 162 -4.56 -5.76 -8.83
N ASP A 163 -3.82 -5.18 -9.78
CA ASP A 163 -2.56 -5.72 -10.29
C ASP A 163 -1.47 -4.70 -10.00
N VAL A 164 -0.57 -5.03 -9.09
CA VAL A 164 0.52 -4.12 -8.67
C VAL A 164 1.49 -3.80 -9.81
N ASN A 165 1.58 -4.68 -10.81
CA ASN A 165 2.48 -4.51 -11.96
C ASN A 165 1.87 -3.59 -13.01
N GLU A 166 0.61 -3.82 -13.39
CA GLU A 166 -0.12 -2.96 -14.32
C GLU A 166 -0.30 -1.54 -13.78
N ALA A 167 -0.61 -1.41 -12.49
CA ALA A 167 -0.82 -0.11 -11.86
C ALA A 167 0.47 0.61 -11.46
N GLY A 168 1.64 0.00 -11.67
CA GLY A 168 2.92 0.60 -11.31
C GLY A 168 3.09 0.88 -9.80
N ILE A 169 2.39 0.11 -8.96
CA ILE A 169 2.45 0.25 -7.51
C ILE A 169 3.77 -0.30 -7.00
N ASP A 170 4.47 0.45 -6.17
CA ASP A 170 5.73 0.05 -5.54
C ASP A 170 5.53 -0.47 -4.11
N LEU A 171 4.49 0.02 -3.45
CA LEU A 171 4.16 -0.27 -2.05
C LEU A 171 2.65 -0.27 -1.86
N MET A 172 2.14 -1.19 -1.03
CA MET A 172 0.71 -1.26 -0.77
C MET A 172 0.45 -1.72 0.66
N SER A 173 -0.58 -1.16 1.29
CA SER A 173 -1.04 -1.57 2.61
C SER A 173 -2.34 -2.36 2.52
N LEU A 174 -2.39 -3.50 3.23
CA LEU A 174 -3.51 -4.43 3.26
C LEU A 174 -3.98 -4.69 4.69
N SER A 175 -5.28 -4.95 4.85
CA SER A 175 -5.89 -5.28 6.14
C SER A 175 -6.70 -6.57 6.06
N GLY A 176 -6.43 -7.52 6.95
CA GLY A 176 -7.10 -8.83 6.94
C GLY A 176 -8.59 -8.72 7.23
N HIS A 177 -9.00 -7.94 8.24
CA HIS A 177 -10.42 -7.84 8.63
C HIS A 177 -11.29 -7.08 7.60
N LYS A 178 -10.71 -6.30 6.71
CA LYS A 178 -11.43 -5.64 5.60
C LYS A 178 -11.71 -6.60 4.44
N LEU A 179 -11.05 -7.75 4.47
CA LEU A 179 -11.19 -8.86 3.53
C LEU A 179 -11.96 -10.06 4.13
N TYR A 180 -12.74 -9.82 5.20
CA TYR A 180 -13.46 -10.85 5.97
C TYR A 180 -12.53 -11.88 6.64
N GLY A 181 -11.25 -11.56 6.79
CA GLY A 181 -10.27 -12.30 7.57
C GLY A 181 -10.21 -11.87 9.04
N PRO A 182 -9.25 -12.42 9.80
CA PRO A 182 -9.07 -12.08 11.20
C PRO A 182 -8.72 -10.60 11.43
N LYS A 183 -9.12 -10.07 12.58
CA LYS A 183 -8.58 -8.81 13.13
C LYS A 183 -7.16 -9.04 13.65
N GLY A 184 -6.34 -8.00 13.68
CA GLY A 184 -4.98 -8.07 14.21
C GLY A 184 -3.94 -8.60 13.22
N ILE A 185 -4.30 -8.70 11.95
CA ILE A 185 -3.37 -9.08 10.85
C ILE A 185 -3.59 -8.19 9.62
N GLY A 186 -2.50 -7.88 8.96
CA GLY A 186 -2.46 -7.24 7.65
C GLY A 186 -1.18 -7.57 6.94
N ALA A 187 -0.91 -6.89 5.86
CA ALA A 187 0.33 -7.02 5.12
C ALA A 187 0.74 -5.71 4.45
N ALA A 188 2.03 -5.58 4.20
CA ALA A 188 2.60 -4.61 3.28
C ALA A 188 3.14 -5.34 2.05
N PHE A 189 2.79 -4.89 0.86
CA PHE A 189 3.51 -5.21 -0.36
C PHE A 189 4.68 -4.24 -0.48
N VAL A 190 5.89 -4.76 -0.68
CA VAL A 190 7.12 -4.01 -0.87
C VAL A 190 7.84 -4.55 -2.11
N ARG A 191 7.83 -3.77 -3.19
CA ARG A 191 8.40 -4.19 -4.48
C ARG A 191 9.89 -4.50 -4.38
N ARG A 192 10.28 -5.63 -4.97
CA ARG A 192 11.67 -6.10 -4.98
C ARG A 192 12.42 -5.80 -6.27
N ARG A 193 11.71 -5.59 -7.37
CA ARG A 193 12.31 -5.29 -8.69
C ARG A 193 11.46 -4.25 -9.43
N PRO A 194 11.98 -3.00 -9.60
CA PRO A 194 13.18 -2.45 -8.94
C PRO A 194 13.01 -2.41 -7.41
N ARG A 195 14.13 -2.56 -6.70
CA ARG A 195 14.07 -2.70 -5.23
C ARG A 195 13.70 -1.39 -4.56
N VAL A 196 12.59 -1.41 -3.83
CA VAL A 196 12.28 -0.36 -2.86
C VAL A 196 13.02 -0.65 -1.55
N ARG A 197 13.70 0.36 -1.02
CA ARG A 197 14.35 0.29 0.29
C ARG A 197 13.56 1.12 1.29
N LEU A 198 13.49 0.63 2.49
CA LEU A 198 12.87 1.33 3.61
C LEU A 198 13.56 0.90 4.92
N ASP A 199 13.59 1.80 5.90
CA ASP A 199 14.04 1.52 7.24
C ASP A 199 12.96 0.73 8.00
N ALA A 200 13.40 -0.25 8.80
CA ALA A 200 12.47 -1.03 9.61
C ALA A 200 11.85 -0.16 10.71
N LEU A 201 10.52 -0.24 10.84
CA LEU A 201 9.81 0.43 11.93
C LEU A 201 10.02 -0.31 13.28
N ILE A 202 10.09 -1.64 13.23
CA ILE A 202 10.25 -2.51 14.39
C ILE A 202 11.54 -3.32 14.23
N SER A 203 12.52 -3.04 15.07
CA SER A 203 13.79 -3.75 15.12
C SER A 203 13.70 -4.97 16.05
N GLY A 204 14.49 -6.02 15.78
CA GLY A 204 14.52 -7.23 16.63
C GLY A 204 15.10 -8.43 15.90
N GLY A 205 14.47 -9.59 16.01
CA GLY A 205 14.97 -10.89 15.55
C GLY A 205 15.06 -11.11 14.03
N GLY A 206 14.82 -10.08 13.21
CA GLY A 206 15.02 -10.15 11.76
C GLY A 206 13.91 -10.87 10.98
N GLN A 207 12.78 -11.18 11.61
CA GLN A 207 11.63 -11.74 10.91
C GLN A 207 11.21 -10.83 9.76
N GLU A 208 10.41 -11.34 8.83
CA GLU A 208 9.96 -10.63 7.65
C GLU A 208 11.12 -9.91 6.91
N ARG A 209 12.24 -10.60 6.78
CA ARG A 209 13.48 -10.14 6.10
C ARG A 209 14.08 -8.87 6.74
N GLY A 210 13.88 -8.69 8.03
CA GLY A 210 14.38 -7.55 8.79
C GLY A 210 13.53 -6.28 8.63
N LEU A 211 12.46 -6.32 7.84
CA LEU A 211 11.57 -5.17 7.65
C LEU A 211 10.53 -5.03 8.76
N ARG A 212 10.15 -6.16 9.36
CA ARG A 212 9.22 -6.20 10.48
C ARG A 212 9.57 -7.34 11.42
N SER A 213 10.28 -7.04 12.46
CA SER A 213 10.68 -8.03 13.47
C SER A 213 9.51 -8.39 14.40
N GLY A 214 9.58 -9.56 14.99
CA GLY A 214 8.57 -10.14 15.89
C GLY A 214 8.00 -11.43 15.33
N THR A 215 7.78 -12.40 16.22
CA THR A 215 7.21 -13.71 15.88
C THR A 215 5.85 -13.53 15.20
N LEU A 216 5.65 -14.21 14.07
CA LEU A 216 4.39 -14.15 13.35
C LEU A 216 3.27 -14.85 14.12
N ALA A 217 2.10 -14.22 14.19
CA ALA A 217 0.89 -14.83 14.70
C ALA A 217 0.31 -15.81 13.66
N THR A 218 0.89 -17.01 13.55
CA THR A 218 0.59 -17.99 12.51
C THR A 218 -0.90 -18.25 12.30
N PRO A 219 -1.74 -18.41 13.35
CA PRO A 219 -3.19 -18.61 13.14
C PRO A 219 -3.84 -17.43 12.39
N LEU A 220 -3.44 -16.19 12.69
CA LEU A 220 -3.95 -15.00 12.03
C LEU A 220 -3.44 -14.89 10.57
N VAL A 221 -2.17 -15.22 10.35
CA VAL A 221 -1.55 -15.28 9.02
C VAL A 221 -2.29 -16.28 8.13
N VAL A 222 -2.54 -17.49 8.62
CA VAL A 222 -3.26 -18.53 7.89
C VAL A 222 -4.69 -18.11 7.58
N GLY A 223 -5.39 -17.54 8.56
CA GLY A 223 -6.75 -17.02 8.38
C GLY A 223 -6.81 -15.89 7.35
N PHE A 224 -5.81 -14.99 7.34
CA PHE A 224 -5.71 -13.95 6.33
C PHE A 224 -5.42 -14.52 4.94
N GLY A 225 -4.50 -15.49 4.83
CA GLY A 225 -4.21 -16.18 3.58
C GLY A 225 -5.44 -16.89 2.99
N GLU A 226 -6.24 -17.54 3.83
CA GLU A 226 -7.47 -18.19 3.38
C GLU A 226 -8.53 -17.17 2.94
N ALA A 227 -8.68 -16.07 3.68
CA ALA A 227 -9.55 -14.96 3.27
C ALA A 227 -9.14 -14.38 1.90
N ALA A 228 -7.84 -14.22 1.65
CA ALA A 228 -7.30 -13.77 0.37
C ALA A 228 -7.61 -14.75 -0.76
N ARG A 229 -7.45 -16.05 -0.52
CA ARG A 229 -7.78 -17.12 -1.50
C ARG A 229 -9.26 -17.11 -1.88
N LEU A 230 -10.14 -17.01 -0.88
CA LEU A 230 -11.58 -16.94 -1.09
C LEU A 230 -11.97 -15.67 -1.83
N ALA A 231 -11.43 -14.53 -1.44
CA ALA A 231 -11.68 -13.27 -2.11
C ALA A 231 -11.30 -13.30 -3.60
N LYS A 232 -10.13 -13.86 -3.93
CA LYS A 232 -9.70 -14.01 -5.31
C LYS A 232 -10.67 -14.87 -6.13
N LYS A 233 -11.14 -15.99 -5.53
CA LYS A 233 -12.07 -16.92 -6.19
C LYS A 233 -13.46 -16.32 -6.42
N GLU A 234 -13.95 -15.52 -5.45
CA GLU A 234 -15.34 -15.09 -5.38
C GLU A 234 -15.55 -13.61 -5.80
N MET A 235 -14.49 -12.88 -6.07
CA MET A 235 -14.55 -11.43 -6.33
C MET A 235 -15.55 -11.06 -7.41
N ALA A 236 -15.54 -11.74 -8.56
CA ALA A 236 -16.43 -11.44 -9.66
C ALA A 236 -17.92 -11.62 -9.29
N VAL A 237 -18.23 -12.70 -8.53
CA VAL A 237 -19.60 -12.97 -8.06
C VAL A 237 -20.03 -11.95 -7.02
N ARG A 238 -19.14 -11.59 -6.10
CA ARG A 238 -19.44 -10.61 -5.02
C ARG A 238 -19.69 -9.21 -5.57
N ILE A 239 -18.90 -8.77 -6.57
CA ILE A 239 -19.11 -7.48 -7.25
C ILE A 239 -20.50 -7.44 -7.89
N TYR A 240 -20.89 -8.50 -8.61
CA TYR A 240 -22.20 -8.59 -9.24
C TYR A 240 -23.33 -8.55 -8.19
N CYS A 241 -23.20 -9.31 -7.10
CA CYS A 241 -24.20 -9.37 -6.04
C CYS A 241 -24.39 -8.01 -5.34
N LEU A 242 -23.30 -7.28 -5.05
CA LEU A 242 -23.37 -5.95 -4.44
C LEU A 242 -24.05 -4.92 -5.34
N LEU A 243 -23.79 -4.95 -6.64
CA LEU A 243 -24.44 -4.07 -7.61
C LEU A 243 -25.93 -4.34 -7.74
N TYR A 244 -26.37 -5.60 -7.55
CA TYR A 244 -27.76 -6.01 -7.73
C TYR A 244 -28.59 -5.89 -6.45
N THR A 245 -27.98 -6.01 -5.27
CA THR A 245 -28.68 -6.05 -3.97
C THR A 245 -28.59 -4.74 -3.18
N SER A 246 -27.76 -3.80 -3.62
CA SER A 246 -27.68 -2.49 -2.98
C SER A 246 -28.91 -1.66 -3.37
N PRO A 247 -29.78 -1.27 -2.42
CA PRO A 247 -30.90 -0.39 -2.75
C PRO A 247 -30.36 0.92 -3.32
N SER A 248 -30.87 1.30 -4.49
CA SER A 248 -30.57 2.60 -5.09
C SER A 248 -31.18 3.69 -4.22
N PRO A 249 -30.46 4.77 -3.89
CA PRO A 249 -31.05 5.92 -3.20
C PRO A 249 -32.14 6.63 -4.01
N ARG A 250 -32.44 6.14 -5.22
CA ARG A 250 -33.43 6.70 -6.14
C ARG A 250 -34.69 5.83 -6.28
N ASP A 251 -34.76 4.70 -5.61
CA ASP A 251 -35.94 3.86 -5.45
C ASP A 251 -36.61 4.21 -4.10
#